data_fbc94149ace233b356905371b58997d2
#
_entry.id   fbc94149ace233b356905371b58997d2
#
_cell.length_a   1.000
_cell.length_b   1.000
_cell.length_c   1.000
_cell.angle_alpha   90.00
_cell.angle_beta   90.00
_cell.angle_gamma   90.00
#
_symmetry.space_group_name_H-M   'P 1'
#
loop_
_entity.id
_entity.type
_entity.pdbx_description
1 polymer ?
#
loop_
_entity_poly.entity_id
_entity_poly.type
_entity_poly.pdbx_seq_one_letter_code
_entity_poly.pdbx_strand_id
1 'polypeptide(L)'
;KTGVDVVIELPFYAAVQPSHIFSAGAVRLVAAMKCDWLAFGAETLEIDYQKLIDNQPKKDDSFKQFNRPYASIFQEYLYSRTGIRIDKPNDILAFGYANANMLIGSPLHLVPIKRVGSAHNDHQLSSGLISSASAIRDQLKNGHFDIVRKFVPESSWRTFSTAKVIDWDQFWPLLRFELIEAPIDTLHSIYQMTEGIEYRLKQAAIESETFSQFLQFVKTKRYTYTRIQRLCCYVLLHVTSSEMLINPQYIRL
;
A
#
# COMPACT_ATOMS: atom_id res chain seq x y z
N LYS A 1 22.77 -3.17 -9.82
CA LYS A 1 22.12 -4.43 -10.28
C LYS A 1 22.48 -5.50 -9.24
N THR A 2 21.48 -6.08 -8.57
CA THR A 2 21.64 -7.07 -7.50
C THR A 2 21.24 -8.48 -7.97
N GLY A 3 21.48 -8.82 -9.26
CA GLY A 3 21.12 -10.13 -9.82
C GLY A 3 19.69 -10.22 -10.39
N VAL A 4 18.99 -9.09 -10.51
CA VAL A 4 17.67 -9.02 -11.15
C VAL A 4 17.85 -8.69 -12.63
N ASP A 5 17.23 -9.48 -13.53
CA ASP A 5 17.33 -9.32 -14.98
C ASP A 5 16.35 -8.25 -15.50
N VAL A 6 15.12 -8.23 -14.95
CA VAL A 6 14.04 -7.30 -15.36
C VAL A 6 13.39 -6.69 -14.13
N VAL A 7 13.13 -5.40 -14.19
CA VAL A 7 12.31 -4.67 -13.21
C VAL A 7 11.13 -4.07 -13.94
N ILE A 8 9.92 -4.36 -13.46
CA ILE A 8 8.68 -3.88 -14.06
C ILE A 8 7.96 -3.01 -13.02
N GLU A 9 7.60 -1.81 -13.43
CA GLU A 9 6.81 -0.92 -12.59
C GLU A 9 5.35 -1.39 -12.54
N LEU A 10 4.82 -1.54 -11.32
CA LEU A 10 3.40 -1.78 -11.16
C LEU A 10 2.63 -0.49 -11.50
N PRO A 11 1.67 -0.53 -12.44
CA PRO A 11 0.94 0.66 -12.84
C PRO A 11 0.25 1.37 -11.68
N PHE A 12 0.14 2.69 -11.75
CA PHE A 12 -0.43 3.55 -10.69
C PHE A 12 -1.76 3.03 -10.13
N TYR A 13 -2.70 2.67 -11.00
CA TYR A 13 -4.02 2.16 -10.62
C TYR A 13 -4.01 0.79 -9.92
N ALA A 14 -2.89 0.11 -9.91
CA ALA A 14 -2.68 -1.09 -9.10
C ALA A 14 -1.77 -0.82 -7.90
N ALA A 15 -0.76 0.05 -8.06
CA ALA A 15 0.24 0.34 -7.02
C ALA A 15 -0.34 1.17 -5.87
N VAL A 16 -1.12 2.23 -6.18
CA VAL A 16 -1.70 3.12 -5.19
C VAL A 16 -3.09 2.62 -4.79
N GLN A 17 -3.14 1.45 -4.15
CA GLN A 17 -4.39 0.74 -3.85
C GLN A 17 -4.38 0.07 -2.47
N PRO A 18 -5.56 -0.29 -1.93
CA PRO A 18 -5.65 -1.25 -0.83
C PRO A 18 -5.04 -2.61 -1.23
N SER A 19 -4.59 -3.37 -0.23
CA SER A 19 -3.84 -4.62 -0.42
C SER A 19 -4.48 -5.60 -1.41
N HIS A 20 -5.79 -5.77 -1.39
CA HIS A 20 -6.49 -6.72 -2.27
C HIS A 20 -6.46 -6.31 -3.75
N ILE A 21 -6.56 -5.01 -4.06
CA ILE A 21 -6.46 -4.51 -5.45
C ILE A 21 -4.99 -4.50 -5.89
N PHE A 22 -4.08 -4.07 -5.00
CA PHE A 22 -2.65 -4.13 -5.24
C PHE A 22 -2.20 -5.55 -5.61
N SER A 23 -2.59 -6.54 -4.80
CA SER A 23 -2.25 -7.95 -5.03
C SER A 23 -2.84 -8.47 -6.34
N ALA A 24 -4.08 -8.12 -6.66
CA ALA A 24 -4.71 -8.50 -7.92
C ALA A 24 -3.97 -7.92 -9.14
N GLY A 25 -3.55 -6.66 -9.06
CA GLY A 25 -2.73 -6.02 -10.10
C GLY A 25 -1.38 -6.70 -10.29
N ALA A 26 -0.68 -6.97 -9.18
CA ALA A 26 0.61 -7.65 -9.21
C ALA A 26 0.52 -9.06 -9.81
N VAL A 27 -0.45 -9.86 -9.37
CA VAL A 27 -0.65 -11.24 -9.87
C VAL A 27 -0.99 -11.24 -11.37
N ARG A 28 -1.89 -10.34 -11.82
CA ARG A 28 -2.22 -10.21 -13.24
C ARG A 28 -1.01 -9.83 -14.08
N LEU A 29 -0.16 -8.92 -13.58
CA LEU A 29 1.06 -8.49 -14.25
C LEU A 29 2.03 -9.67 -14.42
N VAL A 30 2.32 -10.42 -13.33
CA VAL A 30 3.21 -11.57 -13.34
C VAL A 30 2.68 -12.68 -14.25
N ALA A 31 1.37 -12.96 -14.22
CA ALA A 31 0.73 -13.93 -15.10
C ALA A 31 0.78 -13.50 -16.58
N ALA A 32 0.58 -12.20 -16.87
CA ALA A 32 0.70 -11.66 -18.24
C ALA A 32 2.13 -11.78 -18.79
N MET A 33 3.13 -11.71 -17.91
CA MET A 33 4.54 -11.96 -18.24
C MET A 33 4.86 -13.45 -18.46
N LYS A 34 3.88 -14.33 -18.29
CA LYS A 34 4.04 -15.79 -18.40
C LYS A 34 5.09 -16.35 -17.44
N CYS A 35 5.18 -15.76 -16.24
CA CYS A 35 5.99 -16.33 -15.17
C CYS A 35 5.29 -17.55 -14.58
N ASP A 36 6.07 -18.55 -14.17
CA ASP A 36 5.55 -19.74 -13.48
C ASP A 36 5.47 -19.56 -11.97
N TRP A 37 6.30 -18.68 -11.41
CA TRP A 37 6.50 -18.54 -9.97
C TRP A 37 6.32 -17.11 -9.51
N LEU A 38 5.65 -16.95 -8.36
CA LEU A 38 5.57 -15.68 -7.64
C LEU A 38 6.16 -15.85 -6.24
N ALA A 39 7.37 -15.34 -6.02
CA ALA A 39 8.00 -15.30 -4.70
C ALA A 39 7.69 -13.98 -3.99
N PHE A 40 7.36 -14.04 -2.71
CA PHE A 40 7.03 -12.87 -1.89
C PHE A 40 7.42 -13.08 -0.42
N GLY A 41 7.69 -11.98 0.30
CA GLY A 41 7.97 -12.03 1.73
C GLY A 41 6.72 -12.24 2.55
N ALA A 42 6.75 -13.15 3.53
CA ALA A 42 5.70 -13.40 4.51
C ALA A 42 6.27 -13.44 5.93
N GLU A 43 5.48 -13.04 6.91
CA GLU A 43 5.86 -13.21 8.32
C GLU A 43 5.55 -14.63 8.82
N THR A 44 4.51 -15.25 8.29
CA THR A 44 4.06 -16.60 8.63
C THR A 44 4.06 -17.47 7.38
N LEU A 45 4.84 -18.57 7.38
CA LEU A 45 4.92 -19.45 6.20
C LEU A 45 3.78 -20.48 6.12
N GLU A 46 3.29 -20.91 7.28
CA GLU A 46 2.33 -22.01 7.41
C GLU A 46 0.88 -21.48 7.48
N ILE A 47 0.50 -20.68 6.46
CA ILE A 47 -0.89 -20.20 6.34
C ILE A 47 -1.62 -21.04 5.31
N ASP A 48 -2.72 -21.67 5.71
CA ASP A 48 -3.66 -22.32 4.79
C ASP A 48 -4.49 -21.25 4.07
N TYR A 49 -3.96 -20.76 2.96
CA TYR A 49 -4.62 -19.74 2.15
C TYR A 49 -5.92 -20.26 1.54
N GLN A 50 -6.00 -21.54 1.18
CA GLN A 50 -7.22 -22.12 0.61
C GLN A 50 -8.37 -22.08 1.62
N LYS A 51 -8.11 -22.49 2.86
CA LYS A 51 -9.10 -22.40 3.93
C LYS A 51 -9.58 -20.97 4.17
N LEU A 52 -8.68 -19.98 4.11
CA LEU A 52 -9.05 -18.56 4.23
C LEU A 52 -9.93 -18.11 3.06
N ILE A 53 -9.58 -18.50 1.83
CA ILE A 53 -10.31 -18.13 0.61
C ILE A 53 -11.73 -18.72 0.61
N ASP A 54 -11.87 -19.98 0.98
CA ASP A 54 -13.17 -20.69 1.03
C ASP A 54 -14.12 -20.11 2.08
N ASN A 55 -13.58 -19.44 3.10
CA ASN A 55 -14.32 -18.85 4.19
C ASN A 55 -14.44 -17.30 4.11
N GLN A 56 -14.19 -16.70 2.93
CA GLN A 56 -14.42 -15.27 2.75
C GLN A 56 -15.90 -14.90 2.89
N PRO A 57 -16.21 -13.67 3.36
CA PRO A 57 -17.60 -13.21 3.44
C PRO A 57 -18.22 -13.16 2.05
N LYS A 58 -19.45 -13.63 1.93
CA LYS A 58 -20.25 -13.51 0.71
C LYS A 58 -20.74 -12.07 0.55
N LYS A 59 -21.17 -11.69 -0.67
CA LYS A 59 -21.65 -10.34 -0.97
C LYS A 59 -22.80 -9.87 -0.07
N ASP A 60 -23.61 -10.81 0.42
CA ASP A 60 -24.79 -10.54 1.24
C ASP A 60 -24.49 -10.52 2.76
N ASP A 61 -23.27 -10.82 3.17
CA ASP A 61 -22.88 -10.78 4.57
C ASP A 61 -22.78 -9.33 5.05
N SER A 62 -23.72 -8.87 5.89
CA SER A 62 -23.74 -7.52 6.47
C SER A 62 -22.80 -7.39 7.67
N PHE A 63 -21.51 -7.57 7.46
CA PHE A 63 -20.51 -7.41 8.55
C PHE A 63 -19.87 -6.01 8.59
N LYS A 64 -20.35 -5.05 7.77
CA LYS A 64 -19.86 -3.67 7.77
C LYS A 64 -20.26 -2.94 9.04
N GLN A 65 -19.29 -2.49 9.81
CA GLN A 65 -19.47 -1.61 10.96
C GLN A 65 -18.92 -0.22 10.63
N PHE A 66 -19.72 0.82 10.84
CA PHE A 66 -19.38 2.18 10.46
C PHE A 66 -18.24 2.81 11.30
N ASN A 67 -17.95 2.24 12.47
CA ASN A 67 -16.98 2.79 13.43
C ASN A 67 -15.61 2.14 13.37
N ARG A 68 -15.38 1.17 12.48
CA ARG A 68 -14.12 0.41 12.38
C ARG A 68 -13.65 0.30 10.93
N PRO A 69 -12.31 0.21 10.68
CA PRO A 69 -11.79 -0.07 9.35
C PRO A 69 -12.27 -1.42 8.82
N TYR A 70 -12.69 -1.45 7.56
CA TYR A 70 -13.11 -2.69 6.91
C TYR A 70 -12.09 -3.83 7.05
N ALA A 71 -10.79 -3.53 6.89
CA ALA A 71 -9.74 -4.53 6.99
C ALA A 71 -9.73 -5.26 8.33
N SER A 72 -9.95 -4.54 9.45
CA SER A 72 -9.94 -5.19 10.77
C SER A 72 -11.17 -6.07 11.00
N ILE A 73 -12.33 -5.66 10.48
CA ILE A 73 -13.56 -6.46 10.56
C ILE A 73 -13.42 -7.73 9.71
N PHE A 74 -12.87 -7.59 8.51
CA PHE A 74 -12.61 -8.69 7.60
C PHE A 74 -11.65 -9.73 8.22
N GLN A 75 -10.58 -9.28 8.86
CA GLN A 75 -9.62 -10.16 9.55
C GLN A 75 -10.26 -10.90 10.72
N GLU A 76 -11.07 -10.23 11.54
CA GLU A 76 -11.81 -10.86 12.62
C GLU A 76 -12.83 -11.88 12.13
N TYR A 77 -13.52 -11.57 11.04
CA TYR A 77 -14.45 -12.50 10.40
C TYR A 77 -13.73 -13.78 9.96
N LEU A 78 -12.62 -13.65 9.24
CA LEU A 78 -11.83 -14.81 8.81
C LEU A 78 -11.29 -15.60 10.00
N TYR A 79 -10.78 -14.92 11.02
CA TYR A 79 -10.29 -15.58 12.23
C TYR A 79 -11.39 -16.39 12.94
N SER A 80 -12.59 -15.84 13.07
CA SER A 80 -13.73 -16.52 13.70
C SER A 80 -14.15 -17.79 12.97
N ARG A 81 -13.97 -17.84 11.64
CA ARG A 81 -14.35 -18.98 10.79
C ARG A 81 -13.26 -20.03 10.66
N THR A 82 -12.01 -19.61 10.66
CA THR A 82 -10.88 -20.47 10.28
C THR A 82 -9.90 -20.76 11.41
N GLY A 83 -9.89 -19.91 12.45
CA GLY A 83 -8.87 -19.91 13.51
C GLY A 83 -7.51 -19.35 13.03
N ILE A 84 -7.40 -18.90 11.78
CA ILE A 84 -6.15 -18.39 11.19
C ILE A 84 -6.12 -16.87 11.29
N ARG A 85 -5.06 -16.32 11.89
CA ARG A 85 -4.87 -14.87 12.03
C ARG A 85 -3.93 -14.35 10.93
N ILE A 86 -4.37 -13.30 10.20
CA ILE A 86 -3.62 -12.61 9.15
C ILE A 86 -3.55 -11.10 9.46
N ASP A 87 -3.00 -10.72 10.60
CA ASP A 87 -2.92 -9.34 11.07
C ASP A 87 -1.60 -8.63 10.72
N LYS A 88 -0.61 -9.37 10.23
CA LYS A 88 0.66 -8.81 9.81
C LYS A 88 0.63 -8.32 8.36
N PRO A 89 1.30 -7.20 8.03
CA PRO A 89 1.19 -6.57 6.71
C PRO A 89 1.53 -7.47 5.53
N ASN A 90 2.59 -8.28 5.63
CA ASN A 90 2.98 -9.15 4.51
C ASN A 90 2.13 -10.43 4.46
N ASP A 91 1.59 -10.91 5.57
CA ASP A 91 0.64 -12.03 5.57
C ASP A 91 -0.70 -11.61 4.91
N ILE A 92 -1.13 -10.34 5.10
CA ILE A 92 -2.29 -9.77 4.39
C ILE A 92 -2.03 -9.71 2.87
N LEU A 93 -0.83 -9.29 2.46
CA LEU A 93 -0.45 -9.27 1.05
C LEU A 93 -0.35 -10.68 0.48
N ALA A 94 0.24 -11.62 1.22
CA ALA A 94 0.35 -13.01 0.83
C ALA A 94 -1.04 -13.66 0.59
N PHE A 95 -1.99 -13.43 1.51
CA PHE A 95 -3.38 -13.81 1.31
C PHE A 95 -3.99 -13.16 0.05
N GLY A 96 -3.72 -11.87 -0.18
CA GLY A 96 -4.15 -11.16 -1.38
C GLY A 96 -3.62 -11.79 -2.67
N TYR A 97 -2.34 -12.19 -2.71
CA TYR A 97 -1.75 -12.89 -3.85
C TYR A 97 -2.38 -14.26 -4.09
N ALA A 98 -2.58 -15.03 -3.03
CA ALA A 98 -3.22 -16.35 -3.13
C ALA A 98 -4.65 -16.24 -3.68
N ASN A 99 -5.44 -15.33 -3.12
CA ASN A 99 -6.81 -15.08 -3.56
C ASN A 99 -6.86 -14.60 -5.01
N ALA A 100 -6.01 -13.66 -5.39
CA ALA A 100 -5.94 -13.14 -6.76
C ALA A 100 -5.51 -14.21 -7.76
N ASN A 101 -4.53 -15.05 -7.41
CA ASN A 101 -4.07 -16.16 -8.25
C ASN A 101 -5.20 -17.18 -8.48
N MET A 102 -5.94 -17.53 -7.42
CA MET A 102 -7.09 -18.44 -7.54
C MET A 102 -8.16 -17.85 -8.48
N LEU A 103 -8.48 -16.57 -8.36
CA LEU A 103 -9.49 -15.90 -9.19
C LEU A 103 -9.17 -15.89 -10.71
N ILE A 104 -7.91 -16.04 -11.08
CA ILE A 104 -7.47 -16.14 -12.49
C ILE A 104 -7.11 -17.55 -12.93
N GLY A 105 -7.52 -18.57 -12.17
CA GLY A 105 -7.30 -19.98 -12.50
C GLY A 105 -5.99 -20.58 -12.00
N SER A 106 -5.34 -19.96 -11.02
CA SER A 106 -4.13 -20.44 -10.34
C SER A 106 -2.92 -20.71 -11.27
N PRO A 107 -2.57 -19.80 -12.20
CA PRO A 107 -1.47 -20.05 -13.14
C PRO A 107 -0.09 -20.00 -12.47
N LEU A 108 0.04 -19.44 -11.26
CA LEU A 108 1.32 -19.19 -10.60
C LEU A 108 1.54 -20.13 -9.42
N HIS A 109 2.76 -20.65 -9.32
CA HIS A 109 3.25 -21.29 -8.09
C HIS A 109 3.67 -20.22 -7.07
N LEU A 110 3.01 -20.21 -5.91
CA LEU A 110 3.25 -19.22 -4.86
C LEU A 110 4.38 -19.68 -3.93
N VAL A 111 5.39 -18.83 -3.73
CA VAL A 111 6.56 -19.14 -2.90
C VAL A 111 6.69 -18.09 -1.79
N PRO A 112 6.10 -18.33 -0.61
CA PRO A 112 6.33 -17.46 0.53
C PRO A 112 7.76 -17.62 1.08
N ILE A 113 8.46 -16.51 1.24
CA ILE A 113 9.80 -16.45 1.81
C ILE A 113 9.71 -15.80 3.18
N LYS A 114 10.24 -16.48 4.20
CA LYS A 114 10.27 -15.95 5.58
C LYS A 114 11.02 -14.64 5.64
N ARG A 115 10.35 -13.59 6.12
CA ARG A 115 11.02 -12.32 6.39
C ARG A 115 11.97 -12.46 7.58
N VAL A 116 13.17 -11.90 7.41
CA VAL A 116 14.21 -11.86 8.44
C VAL A 116 14.50 -10.38 8.74
N GLY A 117 14.66 -10.04 10.01
CA GLY A 117 15.03 -8.69 10.44
C GLY A 117 13.86 -7.92 11.07
N SER A 118 13.91 -6.58 10.97
CA SER A 118 12.97 -5.66 11.63
C SER A 118 11.54 -5.78 11.12
N ALA A 119 10.57 -5.47 11.99
CA ALA A 119 9.17 -5.37 11.60
C ALA A 119 8.97 -4.33 10.48
N HIS A 120 7.92 -4.49 9.68
CA HIS A 120 7.66 -3.65 8.49
C HIS A 120 7.59 -2.13 8.81
N ASN A 121 7.06 -1.79 9.98
CA ASN A 121 6.88 -0.39 10.44
C ASN A 121 7.89 0.01 11.51
N ASP A 122 9.03 -0.67 11.62
CA ASP A 122 10.06 -0.28 12.55
C ASP A 122 10.80 0.95 12.01
N HIS A 123 10.69 2.06 12.73
CA HIS A 123 11.36 3.33 12.42
C HIS A 123 12.76 3.44 13.02
N GLN A 124 13.17 2.46 13.82
CA GLN A 124 14.51 2.39 14.37
C GLN A 124 15.38 1.44 13.55
N LEU A 125 16.65 1.81 13.40
CA LEU A 125 17.63 0.93 12.79
C LEU A 125 17.82 -0.31 13.68
N SER A 126 17.85 -1.47 13.06
CA SER A 126 18.15 -2.71 13.78
C SER A 126 19.59 -2.72 14.28
N SER A 127 19.86 -3.50 15.32
CA SER A 127 21.24 -3.78 15.77
C SER A 127 22.04 -4.68 14.80
N GLY A 128 21.35 -5.27 13.80
CA GLY A 128 21.95 -6.12 12.76
C GLY A 128 22.22 -5.38 11.46
N LEU A 129 22.60 -6.13 10.41
CA LEU A 129 22.87 -5.58 9.06
C LEU A 129 21.60 -5.34 8.21
N ILE A 130 20.44 -5.81 8.67
CA ILE A 130 19.17 -5.70 7.94
C ILE A 130 18.25 -4.76 8.70
N SER A 131 17.82 -3.69 8.05
CA SER A 131 16.89 -2.72 8.62
C SER A 131 15.65 -2.56 7.74
N SER A 132 14.56 -2.02 8.31
CA SER A 132 13.34 -1.76 7.56
C SER A 132 13.54 -0.63 6.54
N ALA A 133 12.79 -0.67 5.44
CA ALA A 133 12.80 0.41 4.47
C ALA A 133 12.30 1.76 5.08
N SER A 134 11.44 1.70 6.10
CA SER A 134 10.97 2.88 6.83
C SER A 134 12.10 3.53 7.62
N ALA A 135 12.86 2.74 8.41
CA ALA A 135 14.02 3.23 9.15
C ALA A 135 15.09 3.81 8.21
N ILE A 136 15.36 3.17 7.07
CA ILE A 136 16.31 3.68 6.07
C ILE A 136 15.84 5.03 5.51
N ARG A 137 14.55 5.15 5.12
CA ARG A 137 14.01 6.43 4.62
C ARG A 137 14.07 7.54 5.67
N ASP A 138 13.79 7.24 6.93
CA ASP A 138 13.86 8.23 8.01
C ASP A 138 15.30 8.72 8.20
N GLN A 139 16.30 7.83 8.14
CA GLN A 139 17.70 8.24 8.21
C GLN A 139 18.12 9.09 7.00
N LEU A 140 17.68 8.74 5.79
CA LEU A 140 17.95 9.53 4.59
C LEU A 140 17.30 10.93 4.68
N LYS A 141 16.06 11.00 5.17
CA LYS A 141 15.34 12.26 5.38
C LYS A 141 16.05 13.18 6.37
N ASN A 142 16.65 12.59 7.40
CA ASN A 142 17.42 13.32 8.43
C ASN A 142 18.87 13.60 8.02
N GLY A 143 19.29 13.25 6.81
CA GLY A 143 20.65 13.52 6.31
C GLY A 143 21.73 12.55 6.85
N HIS A 144 21.34 11.46 7.49
CA HIS A 144 22.28 10.49 8.07
C HIS A 144 22.78 9.46 7.04
N PHE A 145 23.32 9.92 5.95
CA PHE A 145 23.72 9.10 4.80
C PHE A 145 24.76 8.03 5.16
N ASP A 146 25.78 8.37 5.95
CA ASP A 146 26.84 7.42 6.34
C ASP A 146 26.30 6.22 7.14
N ILE A 147 25.24 6.43 7.91
CA ILE A 147 24.59 5.35 8.64
C ILE A 147 23.89 4.43 7.66
N VAL A 148 23.13 4.97 6.69
CA VAL A 148 22.38 4.21 5.70
C VAL A 148 23.27 3.31 4.86
N ARG A 149 24.49 3.74 4.53
CA ARG A 149 25.45 2.98 3.73
C ARG A 149 25.70 1.56 4.27
N LYS A 150 25.62 1.37 5.60
CA LYS A 150 25.84 0.08 6.25
C LYS A 150 24.70 -0.93 6.04
N PHE A 151 23.51 -0.46 5.65
CA PHE A 151 22.27 -1.24 5.55
C PHE A 151 21.83 -1.48 4.12
N VAL A 152 22.54 -0.98 3.12
CA VAL A 152 22.16 -1.08 1.73
C VAL A 152 23.32 -1.57 0.86
N PRO A 153 23.05 -2.29 -0.24
CA PRO A 153 24.08 -2.64 -1.21
C PRO A 153 24.77 -1.40 -1.79
N GLU A 154 26.02 -1.51 -2.19
CA GLU A 154 26.80 -0.41 -2.77
C GLU A 154 26.10 0.20 -4.00
N SER A 155 25.43 -0.60 -4.84
CA SER A 155 24.66 -0.13 -5.98
C SER A 155 23.50 0.80 -5.57
N SER A 156 22.80 0.47 -4.47
CA SER A 156 21.73 1.32 -3.91
C SER A 156 22.30 2.56 -3.26
N TRP A 157 23.42 2.42 -2.56
CA TRP A 157 24.12 3.56 -1.96
C TRP A 157 24.49 4.63 -2.96
N ARG A 158 25.08 4.26 -4.12
CA ARG A 158 25.41 5.19 -5.18
C ARG A 158 24.21 6.00 -5.69
N THR A 159 23.04 5.37 -5.72
CA THR A 159 21.80 6.06 -6.08
C THR A 159 21.37 7.02 -4.96
N PHE A 160 21.34 6.57 -3.71
CA PHE A 160 20.90 7.40 -2.59
C PHE A 160 21.80 8.59 -2.30
N SER A 161 23.12 8.46 -2.53
CA SER A 161 24.08 9.55 -2.32
C SER A 161 23.91 10.72 -3.29
N THR A 162 23.25 10.50 -4.42
CA THR A 162 23.03 11.53 -5.46
C THR A 162 21.57 11.91 -5.64
N ALA A 163 20.63 11.07 -5.19
CA ALA A 163 19.21 11.31 -5.37
C ALA A 163 18.66 12.26 -4.30
N LYS A 164 17.75 13.15 -4.72
CA LYS A 164 16.97 13.94 -3.78
C LYS A 164 15.95 13.07 -3.07
N VAL A 165 15.94 13.11 -1.75
CA VAL A 165 14.89 12.46 -0.95
C VAL A 165 13.58 13.20 -1.17
N ILE A 166 12.56 12.48 -1.62
CA ILE A 166 11.23 13.02 -1.90
C ILE A 166 10.29 12.62 -0.77
N ASP A 167 9.56 13.59 -0.24
CA ASP A 167 8.53 13.38 0.77
C ASP A 167 7.28 14.25 0.52
N TRP A 168 6.27 14.08 1.37
CA TRP A 168 5.01 14.80 1.26
C TRP A 168 5.10 16.31 1.47
N ASP A 169 6.09 16.79 2.22
CA ASP A 169 6.24 18.22 2.51
C ASP A 169 6.53 19.01 1.23
N GLN A 170 7.18 18.38 0.23
CA GLN A 170 7.43 18.99 -1.07
C GLN A 170 6.17 19.12 -1.94
N PHE A 171 5.20 18.24 -1.75
CA PHE A 171 3.93 18.25 -2.47
C PHE A 171 2.82 18.98 -1.70
N TRP A 172 3.05 19.28 -0.42
CA TRP A 172 2.01 19.85 0.43
C TRP A 172 1.45 21.18 -0.10
N PRO A 173 2.24 22.15 -0.57
CA PRO A 173 1.68 23.39 -1.09
C PRO A 173 0.72 23.17 -2.26
N LEU A 174 1.06 22.27 -3.18
CA LEU A 174 0.22 21.92 -4.33
C LEU A 174 -1.03 21.18 -3.89
N LEU A 175 -0.89 20.14 -3.07
CA LEU A 175 -2.02 19.38 -2.53
C LEU A 175 -2.98 20.28 -1.74
N ARG A 176 -2.44 21.16 -0.91
CA ARG A 176 -3.23 22.12 -0.13
C ARG A 176 -4.03 23.04 -1.03
N PHE A 177 -3.40 23.58 -2.06
CA PHE A 177 -4.08 24.42 -3.04
C PHE A 177 -5.23 23.68 -3.71
N GLU A 178 -4.98 22.48 -4.25
CA GLU A 178 -6.00 21.65 -4.90
C GLU A 178 -7.19 21.35 -3.97
N LEU A 179 -6.92 20.98 -2.72
CA LEU A 179 -7.97 20.67 -1.74
C LEU A 179 -8.80 21.91 -1.35
N ILE A 180 -8.20 23.09 -1.31
CA ILE A 180 -8.90 24.35 -0.96
C ILE A 180 -9.70 24.87 -2.15
N GLU A 181 -9.14 24.90 -3.35
CA GLU A 181 -9.75 25.50 -4.53
C GLU A 181 -10.82 24.60 -5.17
N ALA A 182 -10.58 23.28 -5.22
CA ALA A 182 -11.50 22.38 -5.89
C ALA A 182 -12.94 22.47 -5.30
N PRO A 183 -13.98 22.59 -6.13
CA PRO A 183 -15.37 22.42 -5.70
C PRO A 183 -15.58 21.06 -5.03
N ILE A 184 -16.52 20.98 -4.09
CA ILE A 184 -16.81 19.72 -3.38
C ILE A 184 -17.22 18.60 -4.33
N ASP A 185 -18.02 18.91 -5.35
CA ASP A 185 -18.45 17.93 -6.36
C ASP A 185 -17.26 17.36 -7.16
N THR A 186 -16.26 18.20 -7.44
CA THR A 186 -15.02 17.77 -8.07
C THR A 186 -14.26 16.82 -7.15
N LEU A 187 -14.08 17.17 -5.88
CA LEU A 187 -13.45 16.28 -4.91
C LEU A 187 -14.24 14.97 -4.74
N HIS A 188 -15.57 15.03 -4.74
CA HIS A 188 -16.44 13.85 -4.65
C HIS A 188 -16.26 12.89 -5.84
N SER A 189 -15.95 13.41 -7.04
CA SER A 189 -15.67 12.59 -8.23
C SER A 189 -14.35 11.82 -8.17
N ILE A 190 -13.42 12.23 -7.31
CA ILE A 190 -12.11 11.59 -7.13
C ILE A 190 -12.30 10.15 -6.63
N TYR A 191 -11.48 9.26 -7.15
CA TYR A 191 -11.54 7.84 -6.81
C TYR A 191 -11.41 7.58 -5.30
N GLN A 192 -12.27 6.69 -4.77
CA GLN A 192 -12.38 6.35 -3.34
C GLN A 192 -12.76 7.54 -2.41
N MET A 193 -13.14 8.68 -2.96
CA MET A 193 -13.67 9.78 -2.18
C MET A 193 -15.12 9.46 -1.80
N THR A 194 -15.32 8.88 -0.64
CA THR A 194 -16.61 8.38 -0.15
C THR A 194 -16.82 8.76 1.31
N GLU A 195 -18.07 8.70 1.75
CA GLU A 195 -18.42 8.86 3.18
C GLU A 195 -18.18 10.27 3.72
N GLY A 196 -18.17 11.28 2.86
CA GLY A 196 -17.98 12.68 3.25
C GLY A 196 -16.55 13.05 3.65
N ILE A 197 -15.56 12.23 3.29
CA ILE A 197 -14.14 12.51 3.61
C ILE A 197 -13.64 13.76 2.90
N GLU A 198 -14.20 14.12 1.75
CA GLU A 198 -13.88 15.34 0.97
C GLU A 198 -14.05 16.61 1.79
N TYR A 199 -15.11 16.71 2.58
CA TYR A 199 -15.33 17.86 3.48
C TYR A 199 -14.24 17.94 4.54
N ARG A 200 -13.87 16.80 5.10
CA ARG A 200 -12.84 16.72 6.14
C ARG A 200 -11.44 17.03 5.58
N LEU A 201 -11.13 16.56 4.38
CA LEU A 201 -9.86 16.87 3.70
C LEU A 201 -9.76 18.37 3.42
N LYS A 202 -10.83 18.98 2.86
CA LYS A 202 -10.87 20.41 2.57
C LYS A 202 -10.71 21.27 3.83
N GLN A 203 -11.45 20.96 4.89
CA GLN A 203 -11.35 21.67 6.16
C GLN A 203 -9.94 21.53 6.77
N ALA A 204 -9.38 20.32 6.78
CA ALA A 204 -8.03 20.08 7.28
C ALA A 204 -6.97 20.84 6.47
N ALA A 205 -7.15 20.97 5.15
CA ALA A 205 -6.23 21.72 4.30
C ALA A 205 -6.24 23.23 4.62
N ILE A 206 -7.40 23.78 4.97
CA ILE A 206 -7.53 25.18 5.39
C ILE A 206 -6.79 25.43 6.73
N GLU A 207 -6.97 24.52 7.69
CA GLU A 207 -6.49 24.69 9.07
C GLU A 207 -5.03 24.24 9.29
N SER A 208 -4.41 23.54 8.31
CA SER A 208 -3.06 23.00 8.48
C SER A 208 -2.02 23.78 7.70
N GLU A 209 -0.88 24.04 8.33
CA GLU A 209 0.30 24.65 7.70
C GLU A 209 1.23 23.59 7.09
N THR A 210 1.27 22.39 7.68
CA THR A 210 2.15 21.30 7.26
C THR A 210 1.36 20.04 6.90
N PHE A 211 1.94 19.17 6.06
CA PHE A 211 1.33 17.89 5.74
C PHE A 211 1.13 16.99 6.97
N SER A 212 2.04 17.07 7.94
CA SER A 212 1.92 16.31 9.20
C SER A 212 0.70 16.75 10.02
N GLN A 213 0.47 18.06 10.16
CA GLN A 213 -0.73 18.60 10.83
C GLN A 213 -2.01 18.17 10.10
N PHE A 214 -2.01 18.30 8.78
CA PHE A 214 -3.12 17.83 7.94
C PHE A 214 -3.44 16.36 8.17
N LEU A 215 -2.45 15.48 8.14
CA LEU A 215 -2.65 14.06 8.41
C LEU A 215 -3.24 13.79 9.79
N GLN A 216 -2.76 14.49 10.82
CA GLN A 216 -3.26 14.35 12.19
C GLN A 216 -4.72 14.80 12.28
N PHE A 217 -5.08 15.91 11.62
CA PHE A 217 -6.44 16.42 11.59
C PHE A 217 -7.42 15.46 10.91
N VAL A 218 -7.04 14.92 9.75
CA VAL A 218 -7.88 14.01 8.97
C VAL A 218 -8.01 12.64 9.61
N LYS A 219 -6.97 12.17 10.31
CA LYS A 219 -6.89 10.83 10.91
C LYS A 219 -8.01 10.60 11.92
N THR A 220 -8.70 9.47 11.77
CA THR A 220 -9.70 8.96 12.73
C THR A 220 -9.54 7.46 12.90
N LYS A 221 -10.38 6.83 13.75
CA LYS A 221 -10.46 5.36 13.80
C LYS A 221 -10.89 4.75 12.46
N ARG A 222 -11.69 5.48 11.66
CA ARG A 222 -12.20 5.05 10.36
C ARG A 222 -11.22 5.32 9.21
N TYR A 223 -10.52 6.45 9.23
CA TYR A 223 -9.59 6.87 8.18
C TYR A 223 -8.15 6.61 8.61
N THR A 224 -7.55 5.58 8.05
CA THR A 224 -6.13 5.24 8.29
C THR A 224 -5.20 6.19 7.54
N TYR A 225 -3.97 6.38 8.03
CA TYR A 225 -2.95 7.20 7.35
C TYR A 225 -2.74 6.76 5.90
N THR A 226 -2.64 5.46 5.66
CA THR A 226 -2.43 4.91 4.30
C THR A 226 -3.62 5.17 3.38
N ARG A 227 -4.87 5.19 3.89
CA ARG A 227 -6.04 5.59 3.11
C ARG A 227 -5.99 7.07 2.74
N ILE A 228 -5.67 7.93 3.71
CA ILE A 228 -5.56 9.39 3.48
C ILE A 228 -4.47 9.67 2.45
N GLN A 229 -3.29 9.08 2.59
CA GLN A 229 -2.18 9.28 1.64
C GLN A 229 -2.54 8.82 0.21
N ARG A 230 -3.28 7.72 0.05
CA ARG A 230 -3.78 7.33 -1.28
C ARG A 230 -4.74 8.37 -1.87
N LEU A 231 -5.68 8.88 -1.07
CA LEU A 231 -6.58 9.95 -1.51
C LEU A 231 -5.81 11.20 -1.92
N CYS A 232 -4.75 11.58 -1.18
CA CYS A 232 -3.86 12.67 -1.57
C CYS A 232 -3.21 12.45 -2.94
N CYS A 233 -2.76 11.22 -3.24
CA CYS A 233 -2.25 10.88 -4.57
C CYS A 233 -3.33 11.03 -5.65
N TYR A 234 -4.56 10.59 -5.38
CA TYR A 234 -5.64 10.69 -6.35
C TYR A 234 -6.07 12.14 -6.60
N VAL A 235 -6.06 12.98 -5.56
CA VAL A 235 -6.33 14.43 -5.70
C VAL A 235 -5.26 15.10 -6.55
N LEU A 236 -3.98 14.88 -6.23
CA LEU A 236 -2.86 15.48 -6.97
C LEU A 236 -2.82 15.09 -8.45
N LEU A 237 -3.31 13.91 -8.79
CA LEU A 237 -3.32 13.39 -10.17
C LEU A 237 -4.71 13.47 -10.81
N HIS A 238 -5.68 14.09 -10.14
CA HIS A 238 -7.07 14.24 -10.59
C HIS A 238 -7.71 12.91 -11.03
N VAL A 239 -7.38 11.80 -10.35
CA VAL A 239 -7.85 10.46 -10.71
C VAL A 239 -9.31 10.29 -10.31
N THR A 240 -10.19 10.20 -11.28
CA THR A 240 -11.63 10.04 -11.06
C THR A 240 -12.06 8.58 -10.93
N SER A 241 -13.23 8.36 -10.35
CA SER A 241 -13.83 7.02 -10.24
C SER A 241 -14.11 6.40 -11.62
N SER A 242 -14.46 7.20 -12.62
CA SER A 242 -14.69 6.74 -14.00
C SER A 242 -13.42 6.25 -14.68
N GLU A 243 -12.29 6.94 -14.48
CA GLU A 243 -10.99 6.54 -15.05
C GLU A 243 -10.48 5.24 -14.44
N MET A 244 -10.72 5.02 -13.15
CA MET A 244 -10.31 3.79 -12.48
C MET A 244 -11.12 2.55 -12.85
N LEU A 245 -12.28 2.71 -13.48
CA LEU A 245 -13.07 1.62 -14.05
C LEU A 245 -12.50 1.14 -15.38
N ILE A 246 -11.73 1.97 -16.08
CA ILE A 246 -11.02 1.60 -17.30
C ILE A 246 -9.85 0.71 -16.87
N ASN A 247 -10.01 -0.60 -17.10
CA ASN A 247 -8.98 -1.60 -16.77
C ASN A 247 -7.89 -1.51 -17.86
N PRO A 248 -6.77 -0.83 -17.65
CA PRO A 248 -5.79 -0.65 -18.70
C PRO A 248 -5.08 -1.97 -18.95
N GLN A 249 -5.12 -2.41 -20.18
CA GLN A 249 -4.48 -3.63 -20.65
C GLN A 249 -2.99 -3.44 -20.97
N TYR A 250 -2.41 -2.26 -20.67
CA TYR A 250 -1.06 -1.92 -21.08
C TYR A 250 -0.08 -2.00 -19.90
N ILE A 251 0.97 -2.78 -20.12
CA ILE A 251 2.18 -2.80 -19.30
C ILE A 251 3.16 -1.80 -19.92
N ARG A 252 3.56 -0.78 -19.18
CA ARG A 252 4.74 0.02 -19.53
C ARG A 252 5.98 -0.78 -19.10
N LEU A 253 6.80 -1.16 -20.06
CA LEU A 253 8.13 -1.70 -19.82
C LEU A 253 9.11 -0.57 -19.55
#